data_e8e700a6fb3ebaf9e72beedfa7d672da
#
_entry.id   e8e700a6fb3ebaf9e72beedfa7d672da
#
_cell.length_a   1.000
_cell.length_b   1.000
_cell.length_c   1.000
_cell.angle_alpha   90.00
_cell.angle_beta   90.00
_cell.angle_gamma   90.00
#
_symmetry.space_group_name_H-M   'P 1'
#
loop_
_entity.id
_entity.type
_entity.pdbx_description
1 polymer ?
#
loop_
_entity_poly.entity_id
_entity_poly.type
_entity_poly.pdbx_seq_one_letter_code
_entity_poly.pdbx_strand_id
1 'polypeptide(L)'
;MRIGKVEERNERLIENLLEVWESSVKATHLFLSHDEINAIKQYVPQALKEIPTLVIAENEAGKPVGFMGIANQMLEMLFVSNESRGQGIGKQLLQYGIEKYSIIELAVNEQNPLAKGFYEHMGFEVYKRTELDEQGNPY
;
A
#
# COMPACT_ATOMS: atom_id res chain seq x y z
N MET A 1 5.48 -13.62 11.77
CA MET A 1 5.21 -12.27 11.24
C MET A 1 4.30 -11.51 12.19
N ARG A 2 4.56 -10.25 12.39
CA ARG A 2 3.78 -9.41 13.29
C ARG A 2 3.17 -8.24 12.54
N ILE A 3 1.87 -8.00 12.74
CA ILE A 3 1.14 -6.89 12.14
C ILE A 3 0.63 -5.98 13.26
N GLY A 4 0.83 -4.68 13.12
CA GLY A 4 0.35 -3.74 14.11
C GLY A 4 0.42 -2.29 13.66
N LYS A 5 -0.33 -1.44 14.36
CA LYS A 5 -0.35 0.00 14.12
C LYS A 5 0.97 0.63 14.57
N VAL A 6 1.47 1.58 13.79
CA VAL A 6 2.68 2.33 14.12
C VAL A 6 2.29 3.57 14.92
N GLU A 7 2.85 3.70 16.12
CA GLU A 7 2.64 4.88 16.96
C GLU A 7 3.71 5.92 16.71
N GLU A 8 4.97 5.50 16.53
CA GLU A 8 6.09 6.41 16.33
C GLU A 8 6.67 6.25 14.93
N ARG A 9 6.58 7.30 14.14
CA ARG A 9 7.01 7.31 12.72
C ARG A 9 8.33 8.03 12.56
N ASN A 10 9.42 7.44 13.08
CA ASN A 10 10.75 8.04 12.98
C ASN A 10 11.32 7.91 11.56
N GLU A 11 12.40 8.62 11.28
CA GLU A 11 13.01 8.64 9.95
C GLU A 11 13.48 7.28 9.47
N ARG A 12 14.02 6.46 10.36
CA ARG A 12 14.49 5.12 10.00
C ARG A 12 13.33 4.24 9.52
N LEU A 13 12.21 4.30 10.22
CA LEU A 13 11.02 3.56 9.80
C LEU A 13 10.53 4.05 8.44
N ILE A 14 10.46 5.36 8.25
CA ILE A 14 10.01 5.93 6.98
C ILE A 14 10.93 5.50 5.83
N GLU A 15 12.23 5.48 6.04
CA GLU A 15 13.19 5.00 5.03
C GLU A 15 12.97 3.52 4.70
N ASN A 16 12.73 2.69 5.71
CA ASN A 16 12.48 1.26 5.51
C ASN A 16 11.18 1.04 4.73
N LEU A 17 10.14 1.80 5.03
CA LEU A 17 8.87 1.70 4.32
C LEU A 17 8.99 2.23 2.89
N LEU A 18 9.82 3.24 2.66
CA LEU A 18 10.09 3.74 1.32
C LEU A 18 10.74 2.66 0.46
N GLU A 19 11.65 1.87 1.03
CA GLU A 19 12.27 0.73 0.34
C GLU A 19 11.22 -0.33 -0.02
N VAL A 20 10.29 -0.62 0.89
CA VAL A 20 9.18 -1.55 0.63
C VAL A 20 8.32 -1.03 -0.52
N TRP A 21 7.97 0.25 -0.48
CA TRP A 21 7.19 0.90 -1.54
C TRP A 21 7.87 0.78 -2.90
N GLU A 22 9.14 1.15 -2.97
CA GLU A 22 9.89 1.11 -4.24
C GLU A 22 10.01 -0.30 -4.78
N SER A 23 10.32 -1.27 -3.93
CA SER A 23 10.40 -2.68 -4.31
C SER A 23 9.07 -3.17 -4.88
N SER A 24 7.97 -2.85 -4.21
CA SER A 24 6.63 -3.25 -4.64
C SER A 24 6.25 -2.61 -5.98
N VAL A 25 6.45 -1.31 -6.10
CA VAL A 25 6.04 -0.55 -7.28
C VAL A 25 6.83 -0.99 -8.53
N LYS A 26 8.12 -1.19 -8.40
CA LYS A 26 8.96 -1.66 -9.52
C LYS A 26 8.52 -3.03 -10.03
N ALA A 27 7.99 -3.86 -9.14
CA ALA A 27 7.57 -5.21 -9.50
C ALA A 27 6.14 -5.27 -10.06
N THR A 28 5.26 -4.37 -9.64
CA THR A 28 3.83 -4.47 -9.94
C THR A 28 3.28 -3.36 -10.83
N HIS A 29 3.89 -2.18 -10.81
CA HIS A 29 3.42 -1.02 -11.59
C HIS A 29 4.26 -0.88 -12.87
N LEU A 30 4.20 -1.89 -13.74
CA LEU A 30 4.99 -1.94 -14.95
C LEU A 30 4.65 -0.85 -15.96
N PHE A 31 3.53 -0.19 -15.79
CA PHE A 31 3.10 0.93 -16.62
C PHE A 31 3.81 2.24 -16.26
N LEU A 32 4.55 2.28 -15.15
CA LEU A 32 5.29 3.47 -14.74
C LEU A 32 6.73 3.39 -15.21
N SER A 33 7.24 4.50 -15.77
CA SER A 33 8.65 4.62 -16.12
C SER A 33 9.50 4.81 -14.87
N HIS A 34 10.80 4.63 -15.01
CA HIS A 34 11.75 4.87 -13.91
C HIS A 34 11.67 6.32 -13.42
N ASP A 35 11.53 7.29 -14.34
CA ASP A 35 11.40 8.69 -13.97
C ASP A 35 10.10 8.99 -13.23
N GLU A 36 9.00 8.35 -13.63
CA GLU A 36 7.71 8.51 -12.95
C GLU A 36 7.78 7.94 -11.53
N ILE A 37 8.42 6.80 -11.35
CA ILE A 37 8.60 6.19 -10.02
C ILE A 37 9.43 7.12 -9.14
N ASN A 38 10.52 7.68 -9.65
CA ASN A 38 11.35 8.61 -8.88
C ASN A 38 10.61 9.89 -8.51
N ALA A 39 9.75 10.39 -9.37
CA ALA A 39 8.94 11.57 -9.08
C ALA A 39 7.95 11.31 -7.95
N ILE A 40 7.26 10.16 -7.98
CA ILE A 40 6.31 9.77 -6.94
C ILE A 40 7.03 9.50 -5.62
N LYS A 41 8.21 8.88 -5.69
CA LYS A 41 9.04 8.54 -4.52
C LYS A 41 9.28 9.73 -3.59
N GLN A 42 9.38 10.95 -4.17
CA GLN A 42 9.63 12.16 -3.38
C GLN A 42 8.46 12.51 -2.46
N TYR A 43 7.25 12.08 -2.78
CA TYR A 43 6.05 12.37 -1.99
C TYR A 43 5.71 11.29 -0.97
N VAL A 44 6.23 10.08 -1.13
CA VAL A 44 5.87 8.95 -0.27
C VAL A 44 6.24 9.19 1.21
N PRO A 45 7.42 9.71 1.56
CA PRO A 45 7.74 9.94 2.97
C PRO A 45 6.73 10.86 3.67
N GLN A 46 6.31 11.93 3.01
CA GLN A 46 5.35 12.86 3.58
C GLN A 46 3.98 12.19 3.75
N ALA A 47 3.55 11.42 2.75
CA ALA A 47 2.30 10.68 2.83
C ALA A 47 2.30 9.69 4.00
N LEU A 48 3.43 9.00 4.23
CA LEU A 48 3.58 8.08 5.35
C LEU A 48 3.51 8.77 6.71
N LYS A 49 4.01 10.01 6.78
CA LYS A 49 3.96 10.79 8.01
C LYS A 49 2.57 11.32 8.30
N GLU A 50 1.81 11.65 7.26
CA GLU A 50 0.50 12.29 7.39
C GLU A 50 -0.70 11.35 7.45
N ILE A 51 -0.59 10.13 6.94
CA ILE A 51 -1.73 9.21 6.93
C ILE A 51 -2.25 8.96 8.35
N PRO A 52 -3.56 9.08 8.60
CA PRO A 52 -4.10 8.92 9.96
C PRO A 52 -3.73 7.61 10.64
N THR A 53 -3.84 6.50 9.93
CA THR A 53 -3.51 5.18 10.49
C THR A 53 -2.49 4.50 9.59
N LEU A 54 -1.35 4.12 10.16
CA LEU A 54 -0.31 3.39 9.47
C LEU A 54 -0.10 2.04 10.16
N VAL A 55 -0.24 0.96 9.41
CA VAL A 55 -0.08 -0.41 9.89
C VAL A 55 1.07 -1.05 9.14
N ILE A 56 1.95 -1.75 9.84
CA ILE A 56 3.07 -2.44 9.21
C ILE A 56 3.03 -3.94 9.50
N ALA A 57 3.62 -4.71 8.59
CA ALA A 57 3.89 -6.12 8.79
C ALA A 57 5.41 -6.29 8.89
N GLU A 58 5.87 -6.92 9.96
CA GLU A 58 7.29 -7.18 10.20
C GLU A 58 7.57 -8.66 10.12
N ASN A 59 8.72 -9.04 9.57
CA ASN A 59 9.16 -10.43 9.57
C ASN A 59 9.72 -10.81 10.94
N GLU A 60 10.22 -12.06 11.08
CA GLU A 60 10.77 -12.55 12.35
C GLU A 60 11.99 -11.75 12.83
N ALA A 61 12.71 -11.12 11.91
CA ALA A 61 13.86 -10.28 12.24
C ALA A 61 13.46 -8.85 12.63
N GLY A 62 12.14 -8.54 12.64
CA GLY A 62 11.65 -7.22 12.95
C GLY A 62 11.75 -6.22 11.81
N LYS A 63 12.04 -6.69 10.59
CA LYS A 63 12.15 -5.82 9.42
C LYS A 63 10.78 -5.65 8.76
N PRO A 64 10.35 -4.40 8.45
CA PRO A 64 9.11 -4.19 7.72
C PRO A 64 9.15 -4.84 6.33
N VAL A 65 8.13 -5.61 6.00
CA VAL A 65 7.99 -6.28 4.70
C VAL A 65 6.71 -5.87 3.98
N GLY A 66 5.86 -5.11 4.63
CA GLY A 66 4.65 -4.57 4.04
C GLY A 66 4.06 -3.49 4.91
N PHE A 67 3.22 -2.64 4.34
CA PHE A 67 2.51 -1.62 5.11
C PHE A 67 1.19 -1.25 4.47
N MET A 68 0.33 -0.63 5.27
CA MET A 68 -1.00 -0.22 4.86
C MET A 68 -1.31 1.13 5.49
N GLY A 69 -1.88 2.04 4.72
CA GLY A 69 -2.33 3.34 5.19
C GLY A 69 -3.85 3.47 5.04
N ILE A 70 -4.50 3.94 6.09
CA ILE A 70 -5.97 4.02 6.17
C ILE A 70 -6.39 5.43 6.58
N ALA A 71 -7.42 5.96 5.92
CA ALA A 71 -8.03 7.24 6.27
C ALA A 71 -9.54 7.13 6.08
N ASN A 72 -10.32 7.46 7.11
CA ASN A 72 -11.79 7.51 7.03
C ASN A 72 -12.41 6.21 6.48
N GLN A 73 -11.96 5.07 6.97
CA GLN A 73 -12.43 3.75 6.52
C GLN A 73 -12.08 3.43 5.07
N MET A 74 -11.21 4.22 4.46
CA MET A 74 -10.72 4.00 3.12
C MET A 74 -9.27 3.53 3.14
N LEU A 75 -8.99 2.47 2.39
CA LEU A 75 -7.62 2.01 2.21
C LEU A 75 -6.93 2.94 1.21
N GLU A 76 -5.93 3.68 1.69
CA GLU A 76 -5.18 4.62 0.87
C GLU A 76 -3.90 4.03 0.31
N MET A 77 -3.26 3.13 1.06
CA MET A 77 -2.01 2.50 0.67
C MET A 77 -1.98 1.05 1.12
N LEU A 78 -1.46 0.16 0.25
CA LEU A 78 -1.16 -1.23 0.61
C LEU A 78 -0.02 -1.70 -0.29
N PHE A 79 1.15 -1.89 0.31
CA PHE A 79 2.33 -2.31 -0.43
C PHE A 79 3.06 -3.42 0.31
N VAL A 80 3.57 -4.38 -0.44
CA VAL A 80 4.35 -5.51 0.09
C VAL A 80 5.65 -5.60 -0.69
N SER A 81 6.76 -5.78 0.01
CA SER A 81 8.07 -5.95 -0.62
C SER A 81 8.03 -7.09 -1.64
N ASN A 82 8.67 -6.90 -2.80
CA ASN A 82 8.71 -7.90 -3.84
C ASN A 82 9.29 -9.23 -3.34
N GLU A 83 10.29 -9.16 -2.47
CA GLU A 83 10.93 -10.35 -1.89
C GLU A 83 9.97 -11.18 -1.02
N SER A 84 8.94 -10.54 -0.50
CA SER A 84 7.97 -11.17 0.41
C SER A 84 6.62 -11.47 -0.24
N ARG A 85 6.50 -11.25 -1.55
CA ARG A 85 5.25 -11.53 -2.27
C ARG A 85 5.00 -13.03 -2.34
N GLY A 86 3.72 -13.40 -2.41
CA GLY A 86 3.33 -14.80 -2.45
C GLY A 86 3.24 -15.47 -1.10
N GLN A 87 3.49 -14.74 0.00
CA GLN A 87 3.42 -15.25 1.36
C GLN A 87 2.13 -14.88 2.08
N GLY A 88 1.18 -14.26 1.37
CA GLY A 88 -0.09 -13.87 1.95
C GLY A 88 -0.06 -12.63 2.83
N ILE A 89 1.01 -11.85 2.79
CA ILE A 89 1.17 -10.67 3.64
C ILE A 89 0.15 -9.59 3.31
N GLY A 90 -0.08 -9.31 2.03
CA GLY A 90 -1.08 -8.34 1.60
C GLY A 90 -2.48 -8.72 2.07
N LYS A 91 -2.83 -10.00 1.95
CA LYS A 91 -4.10 -10.51 2.42
C LYS A 91 -4.27 -10.34 3.92
N GLN A 92 -3.22 -10.67 4.69
CA GLN A 92 -3.26 -10.54 6.15
C GLN A 92 -3.35 -9.09 6.59
N LEU A 93 -2.64 -8.17 5.92
CA LEU A 93 -2.75 -6.75 6.19
C LEU A 93 -4.17 -6.24 5.93
N LEU A 94 -4.74 -6.59 4.79
CA LEU A 94 -6.08 -6.14 4.43
C LEU A 94 -7.13 -6.70 5.39
N GLN A 95 -7.04 -7.97 5.74
CA GLN A 95 -7.94 -8.58 6.72
C GLN A 95 -7.83 -7.89 8.07
N TYR A 96 -6.62 -7.57 8.51
CA TYR A 96 -6.39 -6.82 9.75
C TYR A 96 -7.09 -5.46 9.70
N GLY A 97 -6.94 -4.75 8.57
CA GLY A 97 -7.57 -3.43 8.41
C GLY A 97 -9.09 -3.50 8.41
N ILE A 98 -9.66 -4.51 7.75
CA ILE A 98 -11.12 -4.69 7.73
C ILE A 98 -11.64 -4.96 9.14
N GLU A 99 -10.98 -5.85 9.88
CA GLU A 99 -11.41 -6.23 11.23
C GLU A 99 -11.19 -5.14 12.27
N LYS A 100 -10.04 -4.44 12.21
CA LYS A 100 -9.66 -3.46 13.24
C LYS A 100 -10.09 -2.03 12.93
N TYR A 101 -10.15 -1.66 11.65
CA TYR A 101 -10.38 -0.28 11.24
C TYR A 101 -11.58 -0.13 10.31
N SER A 102 -12.34 -1.20 10.12
CA SER A 102 -13.59 -1.17 9.33
C SER A 102 -13.39 -0.60 7.92
N ILE A 103 -12.35 -1.04 7.21
CA ILE A 103 -12.14 -0.64 5.82
C ILE A 103 -13.34 -1.08 4.99
N ILE A 104 -13.98 -0.14 4.30
CA ILE A 104 -15.16 -0.41 3.48
C ILE A 104 -14.97 -0.03 2.02
N GLU A 105 -13.95 0.76 1.70
CA GLU A 105 -13.69 1.17 0.32
C GLU A 105 -12.20 1.37 0.05
N LEU A 106 -11.84 1.35 -1.22
CA LEU A 106 -10.49 1.63 -1.69
C LEU A 106 -10.54 2.08 -3.13
N ALA A 107 -9.44 2.67 -3.60
CA ALA A 107 -9.25 3.00 -5.01
C ALA A 107 -8.09 2.18 -5.55
N VAL A 108 -8.20 1.69 -6.76
CA VAL A 108 -7.15 0.95 -7.45
C VAL A 108 -7.05 1.39 -8.89
N ASN A 109 -5.83 1.45 -9.42
CA ASN A 109 -5.60 1.82 -10.80
C ASN A 109 -5.94 0.65 -11.74
N GLU A 110 -6.73 0.92 -12.78
CA GLU A 110 -7.09 -0.10 -13.77
C GLU A 110 -5.89 -0.66 -14.53
N GLN A 111 -4.82 0.10 -14.63
CA GLN A 111 -3.59 -0.34 -15.28
C GLN A 111 -2.77 -1.32 -14.41
N ASN A 112 -3.29 -1.65 -13.23
CA ASN A 112 -2.71 -2.64 -12.33
C ASN A 112 -3.69 -3.79 -12.13
N PRO A 113 -3.80 -4.71 -13.12
CA PRO A 113 -4.80 -5.79 -13.07
C PRO A 113 -4.59 -6.78 -11.92
N LEU A 114 -3.33 -6.97 -11.48
CA LEU A 114 -3.05 -7.87 -10.37
C LEU A 114 -3.63 -7.32 -9.06
N ALA A 115 -3.49 -6.02 -8.83
CA ALA A 115 -4.05 -5.38 -7.64
C ALA A 115 -5.58 -5.40 -7.69
N LYS A 116 -6.16 -5.07 -8.84
CA LYS A 116 -7.61 -5.08 -9.01
C LYS A 116 -8.18 -6.48 -8.73
N GLY A 117 -7.57 -7.52 -9.32
CA GLY A 117 -7.99 -8.90 -9.10
C GLY A 117 -7.87 -9.32 -7.64
N PHE A 118 -6.80 -8.90 -6.96
CA PHE A 118 -6.62 -9.16 -5.54
C PHE A 118 -7.77 -8.59 -4.71
N TYR A 119 -8.12 -7.33 -4.94
CA TYR A 119 -9.20 -6.69 -4.16
C TYR A 119 -10.56 -7.30 -4.47
N GLU A 120 -10.83 -7.65 -5.71
CA GLU A 120 -12.07 -8.34 -6.08
C GLU A 120 -12.17 -9.71 -5.40
N HIS A 121 -11.06 -10.44 -5.34
CA HIS A 121 -10.98 -11.72 -4.65
C HIS A 121 -11.27 -11.57 -3.14
N MET A 122 -10.88 -10.43 -2.55
CA MET A 122 -11.13 -10.14 -1.14
C MET A 122 -12.55 -9.64 -0.86
N GLY A 123 -13.41 -9.58 -1.88
CA GLY A 123 -14.80 -9.21 -1.72
C GLY A 123 -15.16 -7.78 -2.09
N PHE A 124 -14.22 -7.01 -2.61
CA PHE A 124 -14.51 -5.65 -3.04
C PHE A 124 -15.12 -5.63 -4.43
N GLU A 125 -16.06 -4.73 -4.64
CA GLU A 125 -16.73 -4.55 -5.93
C GLU A 125 -16.50 -3.14 -6.47
N VAL A 126 -16.41 -3.02 -7.80
CA VAL A 126 -16.29 -1.72 -8.45
C VAL A 126 -17.62 -1.00 -8.35
N TYR A 127 -17.63 0.19 -7.69
CA TYR A 127 -18.85 1.00 -7.64
C TYR A 127 -18.67 2.35 -8.36
N LYS A 128 -17.44 2.76 -8.63
CA LYS A 128 -17.14 4.01 -9.30
C LYS A 128 -15.84 3.90 -10.08
N ARG A 129 -15.79 4.54 -11.22
CA ARG A 129 -14.62 4.58 -12.09
C ARG A 129 -14.27 6.02 -12.38
N THR A 130 -12.99 6.36 -12.31
CA THR A 130 -12.49 7.67 -12.73
C THR A 130 -11.44 7.47 -13.80
N GLU A 131 -11.35 8.41 -14.75
CA GLU A 131 -10.35 8.34 -15.82
C GLU A 131 -8.96 8.76 -15.35
N LEU A 132 -8.89 9.63 -14.35
CA LEU A 132 -7.66 10.19 -13.83
C LEU A 132 -7.53 9.91 -12.33
N ASP A 133 -6.30 9.79 -11.84
CA ASP A 133 -6.06 9.68 -10.40
C ASP A 133 -6.22 11.06 -9.74
N GLU A 134 -5.99 11.12 -8.42
CA GLU A 134 -6.12 12.36 -7.63
C GLU A 134 -5.13 13.44 -8.05
N GLN A 135 -4.06 13.07 -8.75
CA GLN A 135 -3.05 14.01 -9.24
C GLN A 135 -3.28 14.36 -10.71
N GLY A 136 -4.36 13.88 -11.32
CA GLY A 136 -4.70 14.15 -12.70
C GLY A 136 -4.02 13.24 -13.72
N ASN A 137 -3.45 12.11 -13.28
CA ASN A 137 -2.81 11.15 -14.16
C ASN A 137 -3.74 9.97 -14.46
N PRO A 138 -3.68 9.39 -15.66
CA PRO A 138 -4.55 8.26 -16.04
C PRO A 138 -4.04 6.90 -15.57
N TYR A 139 -3.53 6.84 -14.36
CA TYR A 139 -3.08 5.55 -13.83
C TYR A 139 -3.32 5.35 -12.34
#